data_f48795a1048f0096be8094f181b652f2
#
_entry.id   f48795a1048f0096be8094f181b652f2
#
_cell.length_a   1.000
_cell.length_b   1.000
_cell.length_c   1.000
_cell.angle_alpha   90.00
_cell.angle_beta   90.00
_cell.angle_gamma   90.00
#
_symmetry.space_group_name_H-M   'P 1'
#
loop_
_entity.id
_entity.type
_entity.pdbx_description
1 polymer ?
#
loop_
_entity_poly.entity_id
_entity_poly.type
_entity_poly.pdbx_seq_one_letter_code
_entity_poly.pdbx_strand_id
1 'polypeptide(L)'
;DWSSDVCSSDLPVPMMALVEVIRGMQTSDATAQLAMDFARQVGKTPIAVKNNPGFVVNRILIPMINEAIFVLQEGVASASDIDEGMKLGCNHPIGPLALADLIGLDTVLAIMNVLSDGLGDPKYRAAPLLKEMVAAGRLGRKSGQGFHAYG
;
A
#
# COMPACT_ATOMS: atom_id res chain seq x y z
N ASP A 1 -6.80 -4.94 -26.04
CA ASP A 1 -6.26 -3.93 -25.13
C ASP A 1 -5.45 -4.62 -24.05
N TRP A 2 -4.16 -4.63 -24.26
CA TRP A 2 -3.18 -5.48 -23.52
C TRP A 2 -2.79 -4.93 -22.16
N SER A 3 -3.23 -3.74 -21.80
CA SER A 3 -2.58 -2.94 -20.77
C SER A 3 -3.28 -2.92 -19.41
N SER A 4 -4.49 -3.44 -19.30
CA SER A 4 -5.27 -3.24 -18.05
C SER A 4 -5.36 -4.42 -17.10
N ASP A 5 -4.98 -5.65 -17.53
CA ASP A 5 -5.36 -6.85 -16.76
C ASP A 5 -4.19 -7.65 -16.15
N VAL A 6 -2.93 -7.24 -16.28
CA VAL A 6 -1.82 -8.16 -15.97
C VAL A 6 -0.86 -7.71 -14.89
N CYS A 7 -0.71 -6.43 -14.61
CA CYS A 7 0.25 -5.99 -13.57
C CYS A 7 -0.11 -4.63 -13.00
N SER A 8 -0.29 -4.56 -11.69
CA SER A 8 -0.33 -3.30 -10.95
C SER A 8 0.82 -3.26 -9.95
N SER A 9 1.62 -2.20 -10.02
CA SER A 9 2.67 -1.93 -9.05
C SER A 9 2.70 -0.43 -8.82
N ASP A 10 2.23 0.01 -7.65
CA ASP A 10 2.22 1.42 -7.23
C ASP A 10 3.57 1.86 -6.63
N LEU A 11 4.53 0.95 -6.54
CA LEU A 11 5.91 1.22 -6.10
C LEU A 11 6.87 1.04 -7.29
N PRO A 12 8.06 1.69 -7.29
CA PRO A 12 8.95 1.67 -8.46
C PRO A 12 9.30 0.24 -8.84
N VAL A 13 8.71 -0.25 -9.94
CA VAL A 13 8.88 -1.61 -10.48
C VAL A 13 10.36 -2.07 -10.56
N PRO A 14 11.34 -1.20 -10.90
CA PRO A 14 12.73 -1.65 -10.95
C PRO A 14 13.30 -2.09 -9.60
N MET A 15 12.81 -1.55 -8.49
CA MET A 15 13.39 -1.77 -7.15
C MET A 15 12.72 -2.90 -6.37
N MET A 16 11.47 -3.25 -6.66
CA MET A 16 10.73 -4.27 -5.92
C MET A 16 10.91 -5.64 -6.57
N ALA A 17 11.24 -6.64 -5.74
CA ALA A 17 11.40 -8.01 -6.22
C ALA A 17 10.06 -8.70 -6.54
N LEU A 18 8.96 -8.29 -5.91
CA LEU A 18 7.64 -8.88 -6.04
C LEU A 18 6.92 -8.37 -7.29
N VAL A 19 6.22 -9.27 -7.97
CA VAL A 19 5.19 -8.96 -8.99
C VAL A 19 3.92 -9.73 -8.64
N GLU A 20 2.81 -9.01 -8.47
CA GLU A 20 1.48 -9.62 -8.35
C GLU A 20 0.90 -9.83 -9.74
N VAL A 21 0.78 -11.08 -10.17
CA VAL A 21 0.16 -11.45 -11.46
C VAL A 21 -1.35 -11.62 -11.24
N ILE A 22 -2.11 -10.63 -11.70
CA ILE A 22 -3.55 -10.56 -11.48
C ILE A 22 -4.28 -11.37 -12.55
N ARG A 23 -5.14 -12.29 -12.11
CA ARG A 23 -6.02 -13.05 -13.00
C ARG A 23 -7.42 -12.43 -13.02
N GLY A 24 -7.77 -11.81 -14.13
CA GLY A 24 -9.13 -11.38 -14.44
C GLY A 24 -10.02 -12.58 -14.84
N MET A 25 -11.31 -12.34 -15.02
CA MET A 25 -12.29 -13.38 -15.38
C MET A 25 -12.00 -14.05 -16.74
N GLN A 26 -11.36 -13.32 -17.66
CA GLN A 26 -11.05 -13.81 -19.02
C GLN A 26 -9.59 -14.25 -19.19
N THR A 27 -8.77 -14.16 -18.14
CA THR A 27 -7.37 -14.56 -18.19
C THR A 27 -7.25 -16.08 -18.25
N SER A 28 -6.73 -16.61 -19.36
CA SER A 28 -6.49 -18.05 -19.50
C SER A 28 -5.32 -18.50 -18.61
N ASP A 29 -5.29 -19.80 -18.28
CA ASP A 29 -4.17 -20.39 -17.54
C ASP A 29 -2.84 -20.22 -18.28
N ALA A 30 -2.85 -20.35 -19.62
CA ALA A 30 -1.68 -20.15 -20.45
C ALA A 30 -1.15 -18.72 -20.37
N THR A 31 -2.03 -17.72 -20.42
CA THR A 31 -1.65 -16.30 -20.30
C THR A 31 -1.09 -16.00 -18.91
N ALA A 32 -1.72 -16.51 -17.85
CA ALA A 32 -1.23 -16.33 -16.48
C ALA A 32 0.15 -16.98 -16.31
N GLN A 33 0.34 -18.19 -16.83
CA GLN A 33 1.63 -18.88 -16.76
C GLN A 33 2.72 -18.13 -17.52
N LEU A 34 2.41 -17.60 -18.71
CA LEU A 34 3.35 -16.80 -19.49
C LEU A 34 3.80 -15.55 -18.74
N ALA A 35 2.87 -14.85 -18.07
CA ALA A 35 3.19 -13.67 -17.24
C ALA A 35 4.07 -14.02 -16.04
N MET A 36 3.77 -15.16 -15.36
CA MET A 36 4.59 -15.66 -14.27
C MET A 36 6.02 -15.99 -14.71
N ASP A 37 6.18 -16.66 -15.86
CA ASP A 37 7.47 -17.05 -16.40
C ASP A 37 8.27 -15.83 -16.87
N PHE A 38 7.62 -14.88 -17.52
CA PHE A 38 8.25 -13.62 -17.88
C PHE A 38 8.78 -12.85 -16.66
N ALA A 39 7.96 -12.74 -15.60
CA ALA A 39 8.39 -12.08 -14.37
C ALA A 39 9.65 -12.76 -13.77
N ARG A 40 9.72 -14.09 -13.77
CA ARG A 40 10.92 -14.82 -13.33
C ARG A 40 12.13 -14.57 -14.23
N GLN A 41 11.94 -14.52 -15.56
CA GLN A 41 13.01 -14.26 -16.52
C GLN A 41 13.65 -12.88 -16.32
N VAL A 42 12.88 -11.88 -15.90
CA VAL A 42 13.40 -10.54 -15.58
C VAL A 42 13.85 -10.38 -14.12
N GLY A 43 14.05 -11.50 -13.41
CA GLY A 43 14.61 -11.52 -12.05
C GLY A 43 13.64 -11.13 -10.94
N LYS A 44 12.33 -11.21 -11.20
CA LYS A 44 11.27 -10.92 -10.20
C LYS A 44 10.72 -12.21 -9.60
N THR A 45 10.09 -12.07 -8.45
CA THR A 45 9.35 -13.15 -7.78
C THR A 45 7.85 -12.93 -7.99
N PRO A 46 7.20 -13.67 -8.90
CA PRO A 46 5.77 -13.51 -9.12
C PRO A 46 4.94 -14.31 -8.12
N ILE A 47 3.79 -13.75 -7.75
CA ILE A 47 2.71 -14.47 -7.07
C ILE A 47 1.43 -14.37 -7.91
N ALA A 48 0.64 -15.45 -7.92
CA ALA A 48 -0.65 -15.46 -8.62
C ALA A 48 -1.73 -14.92 -7.69
N VAL A 49 -2.50 -13.93 -8.16
CA VAL A 49 -3.51 -13.24 -7.38
C VAL A 49 -4.81 -13.15 -8.16
N LYS A 50 -5.95 -13.37 -7.50
CA LYS A 50 -7.26 -13.09 -8.08
C LYS A 50 -7.52 -11.58 -8.09
N ASN A 51 -8.24 -11.11 -9.10
CA ASN A 51 -8.66 -9.72 -9.18
C ASN A 51 -9.59 -9.39 -7.99
N ASN A 52 -9.10 -8.55 -7.10
CA ASN A 52 -9.82 -8.08 -5.92
C ASN A 52 -9.24 -6.71 -5.50
N PRO A 53 -10.04 -5.80 -4.94
CA PRO A 53 -9.55 -4.49 -4.51
C PRO A 53 -8.31 -4.59 -3.62
N GLY A 54 -7.24 -3.88 -4.00
CA GLY A 54 -5.97 -3.86 -3.28
C GLY A 54 -5.10 -5.10 -3.43
N PHE A 55 -5.53 -6.09 -4.21
CA PHE A 55 -4.84 -7.37 -4.43
C PHE A 55 -4.38 -8.01 -3.10
N VAL A 56 -3.14 -8.40 -2.93
CA VAL A 56 -2.64 -8.96 -1.67
C VAL A 56 -1.93 -7.90 -0.85
N VAL A 57 -0.94 -7.24 -1.44
CA VAL A 57 -0.04 -6.35 -0.67
C VAL A 57 -0.79 -5.12 -0.15
N ASN A 58 -1.43 -4.36 -1.02
CA ASN A 58 -2.14 -3.14 -0.62
C ASN A 58 -3.34 -3.44 0.29
N ARG A 59 -4.02 -4.58 0.08
CA ARG A 59 -5.14 -5.02 0.92
C ARG A 59 -4.74 -5.26 2.38
N ILE A 60 -3.49 -5.64 2.63
CA ILE A 60 -2.96 -5.88 3.99
C ILE A 60 -2.25 -4.64 4.51
N LEU A 61 -1.33 -4.09 3.70
CA LEU A 61 -0.44 -3.02 4.10
C LEU A 61 -1.19 -1.72 4.40
N ILE A 62 -2.08 -1.28 3.52
CA ILE A 62 -2.71 0.03 3.65
C ILE A 62 -3.68 0.10 4.83
N PRO A 63 -4.53 -0.91 5.11
CA PRO A 63 -5.28 -0.95 6.36
C PRO A 63 -4.42 -1.01 7.63
N MET A 64 -3.27 -1.70 7.60
CA MET A 64 -2.31 -1.68 8.72
C MET A 64 -1.76 -0.27 8.96
N ILE A 65 -1.38 0.45 7.91
CA ILE A 65 -0.96 1.86 7.99
C ILE A 65 -2.11 2.72 8.53
N ASN A 66 -3.31 2.55 8.02
CA ASN A 66 -4.49 3.28 8.46
C ASN A 66 -4.78 3.06 9.94
N GLU A 67 -4.62 1.84 10.44
CA GLU A 67 -4.74 1.54 11.88
C GLU A 67 -3.66 2.26 12.70
N ALA A 68 -2.42 2.31 12.23
CA ALA A 68 -1.37 3.08 12.89
C ALA A 68 -1.71 4.59 12.95
N ILE A 69 -2.39 5.12 11.93
CA ILE A 69 -2.88 6.51 11.93
C ILE A 69 -4.00 6.70 12.97
N PHE A 70 -4.91 5.75 13.14
CA PHE A 70 -5.90 5.79 14.23
C PHE A 70 -5.23 5.78 15.61
N VAL A 71 -4.24 4.92 15.83
CA VAL A 71 -3.47 4.87 17.09
C VAL A 71 -2.83 6.23 17.39
N LEU A 72 -2.26 6.89 16.39
CA LEU A 72 -1.73 8.25 16.52
C LEU A 72 -2.82 9.28 16.82
N GLN A 73 -3.92 9.26 16.08
CA GLN A 73 -5.05 10.18 16.25
C GLN A 73 -5.69 10.08 17.62
N GLU A 74 -5.77 8.87 18.18
CA GLU A 74 -6.31 8.58 19.51
C GLU A 74 -5.33 8.95 20.65
N GLY A 75 -4.11 9.37 20.31
CA GLY A 75 -3.10 9.80 21.27
C GLY A 75 -2.52 8.64 22.10
N VAL A 76 -2.58 7.41 21.57
CA VAL A 76 -2.05 6.22 22.27
C VAL A 76 -0.53 6.30 22.38
N ALA A 77 0.15 6.76 21.32
CA ALA A 77 1.60 6.95 21.30
C ALA A 77 2.00 8.04 20.29
N SER A 78 3.23 8.52 20.38
CA SER A 78 3.80 9.42 19.39
C SER A 78 4.06 8.71 18.05
N ALA A 79 4.16 9.46 16.94
CA ALA A 79 4.48 8.89 15.63
C ALA A 79 5.80 8.10 15.67
N SER A 80 6.81 8.60 16.35
CA SER A 80 8.10 7.94 16.50
C SER A 80 7.99 6.63 17.31
N ASP A 81 7.20 6.61 18.39
CA ASP A 81 7.03 5.41 19.22
C ASP A 81 6.22 4.33 18.48
N ILE A 82 5.20 4.73 17.69
CA ILE A 82 4.45 3.80 16.86
C ILE A 82 5.38 3.12 15.85
N ASP A 83 6.19 3.90 15.15
CA ASP A 83 7.12 3.37 14.16
C ASP A 83 8.19 2.48 14.80
N GLU A 84 8.76 2.88 15.94
CA GLU A 84 9.74 2.10 16.67
C GLU A 84 9.13 0.81 17.23
N GLY A 85 7.90 0.89 17.77
CA GLY A 85 7.15 -0.27 18.25
C GLY A 85 6.96 -1.33 17.16
N MET A 86 6.60 -0.93 15.95
CA MET A 86 6.42 -1.86 14.83
C MET A 86 7.75 -2.40 14.30
N LYS A 87 8.80 -1.60 14.30
CA LYS A 87 10.15 -2.06 13.92
C LYS A 87 10.69 -3.11 14.89
N LEU A 88 10.61 -2.86 16.19
CA LEU A 88 11.16 -3.74 17.21
C LEU A 88 10.21 -4.88 17.58
N GLY A 89 8.92 -4.63 17.66
CA GLY A 89 7.91 -5.62 18.05
C GLY A 89 7.52 -6.58 16.93
N CYS A 90 7.56 -6.13 15.68
CA CYS A 90 7.15 -6.93 14.50
C CYS A 90 8.28 -7.14 13.50
N ASN A 91 9.50 -6.70 13.79
CA ASN A 91 10.67 -6.78 12.90
C ASN A 91 10.43 -6.13 11.53
N HIS A 92 9.68 -5.04 11.49
CA HIS A 92 9.48 -4.29 10.26
C HIS A 92 10.74 -3.48 9.92
N PRO A 93 11.15 -3.43 8.65
CA PRO A 93 12.33 -2.66 8.23
C PRO A 93 12.11 -1.15 8.33
N ILE A 94 10.86 -0.72 8.27
CA ILE A 94 10.41 0.67 8.38
C ILE A 94 9.08 0.70 9.14
N GLY A 95 8.89 1.72 9.98
CA GLY A 95 7.64 1.89 10.71
C GLY A 95 6.47 2.29 9.77
N PRO A 96 5.22 2.03 10.17
CA PRO A 96 4.05 2.23 9.31
C PRO A 96 3.81 3.69 8.94
N LEU A 97 4.08 4.65 9.83
CA LEU A 97 3.86 6.07 9.56
C LEU A 97 4.99 6.63 8.67
N ALA A 98 6.23 6.24 8.91
CA ALA A 98 7.35 6.57 8.02
C ALA A 98 7.17 5.94 6.62
N LEU A 99 6.57 4.76 6.53
CA LEU A 99 6.22 4.11 5.26
C LEU A 99 5.08 4.86 4.55
N ALA A 100 4.07 5.31 5.29
CA ALA A 100 3.01 6.15 4.74
C ALA A 100 3.57 7.45 4.12
N ASP A 101 4.51 8.10 4.82
CA ASP A 101 5.19 9.30 4.34
C ASP A 101 6.05 9.03 3.09
N LEU A 102 6.62 7.84 2.98
CA LEU A 102 7.39 7.40 1.81
C LEU A 102 6.48 7.14 0.59
N ILE A 103 5.35 6.47 0.79
CA ILE A 103 4.35 6.18 -0.25
C ILE A 103 3.69 7.48 -0.74
N GLY A 104 3.41 8.37 0.19
CA GLY A 104 2.61 9.57 0.01
C GLY A 104 1.20 9.41 0.56
N LEU A 105 0.79 10.34 1.44
CA LEU A 105 -0.48 10.23 2.17
C LEU A 105 -1.70 10.33 1.25
N ASP A 106 -1.60 11.07 0.15
CA ASP A 106 -2.63 11.13 -0.90
C ASP A 106 -2.81 9.76 -1.58
N THR A 107 -1.72 9.04 -1.85
CA THR A 107 -1.77 7.67 -2.40
C THR A 107 -2.37 6.70 -1.38
N VAL A 108 -1.96 6.77 -0.12
CA VAL A 108 -2.54 5.96 0.97
C VAL A 108 -4.05 6.20 1.07
N LEU A 109 -4.49 7.46 1.04
CA LEU A 109 -5.91 7.82 1.08
C LEU A 109 -6.66 7.30 -0.14
N ALA A 110 -6.09 7.43 -1.34
CA ALA A 110 -6.70 6.93 -2.57
C ALA A 110 -6.92 5.41 -2.51
N ILE A 111 -5.92 4.65 -2.04
CA ILE A 111 -6.04 3.19 -1.91
C ILE A 111 -7.08 2.83 -0.84
N MET A 112 -7.13 3.53 0.32
CA MET A 112 -8.18 3.31 1.32
C MET A 112 -9.58 3.51 0.74
N ASN A 113 -9.78 4.54 -0.10
CA ASN A 113 -11.06 4.77 -0.78
C ASN A 113 -11.40 3.63 -1.75
N VAL A 114 -10.42 3.15 -2.53
CA VAL A 114 -10.62 1.98 -3.42
C VAL A 114 -11.02 0.73 -2.63
N LEU A 115 -10.39 0.48 -1.48
CA LEU A 115 -10.76 -0.63 -0.61
C LEU A 115 -12.16 -0.48 -0.02
N SER A 116 -12.48 0.71 0.46
CA SER A 116 -13.81 1.03 1.04
C SER A 116 -14.91 0.86 0.02
N ASP A 117 -14.76 1.44 -1.17
CA ASP A 117 -15.77 1.41 -2.23
C ASP A 117 -15.90 0.00 -2.84
N GLY A 118 -14.76 -0.65 -3.09
CA GLY A 118 -14.74 -1.95 -3.75
C GLY A 118 -15.19 -3.13 -2.87
N LEU A 119 -15.02 -3.03 -1.55
CA LEU A 119 -15.39 -4.08 -0.61
C LEU A 119 -16.69 -3.79 0.14
N GLY A 120 -17.11 -2.52 0.21
CA GLY A 120 -18.35 -2.11 0.87
C GLY A 120 -18.38 -2.36 2.38
N ASP A 121 -17.22 -2.51 3.01
CA ASP A 121 -17.11 -2.81 4.44
C ASP A 121 -16.57 -1.57 5.20
N PRO A 122 -17.32 -1.05 6.20
CA PRO A 122 -16.93 0.12 6.98
C PRO A 122 -15.56 0.04 7.66
N LYS A 123 -15.01 -1.16 7.86
CA LYS A 123 -13.67 -1.35 8.44
C LYS A 123 -12.56 -0.72 7.60
N TYR A 124 -12.81 -0.48 6.29
CA TYR A 124 -11.84 0.16 5.39
C TYR A 124 -12.01 1.69 5.31
N ARG A 125 -12.75 2.30 6.24
CA ARG A 125 -12.82 3.76 6.30
C ARG A 125 -11.44 4.37 6.56
N ALA A 126 -11.10 5.40 5.81
CA ALA A 126 -9.87 6.14 6.05
C ALA A 126 -9.94 6.91 7.38
N ALA A 127 -8.86 6.92 8.14
CA ALA A 127 -8.74 7.69 9.36
C ALA A 127 -9.00 9.19 9.08
N PRO A 128 -9.79 9.90 9.92
CA PRO A 128 -10.01 11.34 9.78
C PRO A 128 -8.70 12.13 9.68
N LEU A 129 -7.72 11.85 10.52
CA LEU A 129 -6.41 12.49 10.50
C LEU A 129 -5.71 12.36 9.13
N LEU A 130 -5.81 11.21 8.46
CA LEU A 130 -5.25 11.02 7.12
C LEU A 130 -5.88 11.99 6.12
N LYS A 131 -7.21 12.14 6.15
CA LYS A 131 -7.93 13.07 5.29
C LYS A 131 -7.55 14.52 5.55
N GLU A 132 -7.42 14.90 6.81
CA GLU A 132 -7.02 16.23 7.24
C GLU A 132 -5.61 16.58 6.78
N MET A 133 -4.65 15.66 6.93
CA MET A 133 -3.28 15.86 6.49
C MET A 133 -3.19 16.02 4.98
N VAL A 134 -3.90 15.19 4.21
CA VAL A 134 -3.95 15.33 2.74
C VAL A 134 -4.57 16.67 2.34
N ALA A 135 -5.67 17.07 2.96
CA ALA A 135 -6.30 18.38 2.70
C ALA A 135 -5.37 19.57 3.06
N ALA A 136 -4.52 19.40 4.07
CA ALA A 136 -3.53 20.40 4.47
C ALA A 136 -2.25 20.39 3.60
N GLY A 137 -2.15 19.51 2.59
CA GLY A 137 -0.96 19.39 1.74
C GLY A 137 0.25 18.73 2.42
N ARG A 138 0.05 18.09 3.58
CA ARG A 138 1.08 17.32 4.28
C ARG A 138 1.09 15.90 3.73
N LEU A 139 1.84 15.69 2.65
CA LEU A 139 1.78 14.45 1.86
C LEU A 139 2.93 13.48 2.15
N GLY A 140 3.76 13.76 3.13
CA GLY A 140 4.93 12.97 3.47
C GLY A 140 6.20 13.53 2.88
N ARG A 141 7.15 12.66 2.51
CA ARG A 141 8.48 13.07 2.01
C ARG A 141 8.41 14.01 0.81
N LYS A 142 7.51 13.76 -0.12
CA LYS A 142 7.37 14.58 -1.34
C LYS A 142 6.93 16.02 -1.09
N SER A 143 6.35 16.31 0.06
CA SER A 143 5.97 17.68 0.48
C SER A 143 6.87 18.23 1.60
N GLY A 144 7.91 17.48 2.01
CA GLY A 144 8.79 17.83 3.12
C GLY A 144 8.17 17.62 4.50
N GLN A 145 6.90 17.30 4.59
CA GLN A 145 6.20 17.07 5.85
C GLN A 145 5.06 16.07 5.69
N GLY A 146 5.01 15.10 6.59
CA GLY A 146 3.92 14.16 6.78
C GLY A 146 3.68 13.91 8.26
N PHE A 147 3.67 12.67 8.70
CA PHE A 147 3.71 12.29 10.12
C PHE A 147 5.05 12.66 10.76
N HIS A 148 6.10 12.67 9.94
CA HIS A 148 7.43 13.16 10.29
C HIS A 148 7.80 14.39 9.46
N ALA A 149 8.81 15.13 9.92
CA ALA A 149 9.41 16.24 9.17
C ALA A 149 10.61 15.73 8.38
N TYR A 150 10.76 16.20 7.15
CA TYR A 150 11.84 15.86 6.23
C TYR A 150 12.51 17.17 5.78
N GLY A 151 13.71 17.40 6.27
CA GLY A 151 14.53 18.55 5.91
C GLY A 151 15.31 18.35 4.62
#